data_8e1d8dc96a0a32ae9c3fbe48d44c6330
#
_entry.id   8e1d8dc96a0a32ae9c3fbe48d44c6330
#
_cell.length_a   1.000
_cell.length_b   1.000
_cell.length_c   1.000
_cell.angle_alpha   90.00
_cell.angle_beta   90.00
_cell.angle_gamma   90.00
#
_symmetry.space_group_name_H-M   'P 1'
#
loop_
_entity.id
_entity.type
_entity.pdbx_description
1 polymer ?
#
loop_
_entity_poly.entity_id
_entity_poly.type
_entity_poly.pdbx_seq_one_letter_code
_entity_poly.pdbx_strand_id
1 'polypeptide(L)'
;GKIDEQKSRDMVERAIKGGVNYFDTARPYHNGQSEPVIGRLLSAYPRDSYYLATKYPGHQLSSTGYYPAKVFEQQLKACGVEYFDFYLLHNVYENSMDVYLDPKWGIIDYFKEQKRLGRIKHLGFSTHARLETMERFLDICGDDMEFCQIQLNYLDWTLQDAKAKYDMLT
;
A
#
# COMPACT_ATOMS: atom_id res chain seq x y z
N GLY A 1 2.75 -0.28 -19.40
CA GLY A 1 3.15 0.60 -20.48
C GLY A 1 4.30 1.51 -20.05
N LYS A 2 4.94 2.17 -21.00
CA LYS A 2 6.01 3.13 -20.71
C LYS A 2 5.40 4.39 -20.05
N ILE A 3 5.99 4.84 -18.93
CA ILE A 3 5.55 6.07 -18.25
C ILE A 3 6.03 7.26 -19.09
N ASP A 4 5.11 8.17 -19.39
CA ASP A 4 5.42 9.51 -19.92
C ASP A 4 5.61 10.44 -18.71
N GLU A 5 6.86 10.72 -18.39
CA GLU A 5 7.20 11.46 -17.18
C GLU A 5 6.74 12.92 -17.24
N GLN A 6 6.71 13.54 -18.45
CA GLN A 6 6.21 14.91 -18.58
C GLN A 6 4.71 14.98 -18.33
N LYS A 7 3.93 14.08 -18.94
CA LYS A 7 2.49 14.01 -18.66
C LYS A 7 2.20 13.69 -17.21
N SER A 8 3.00 12.80 -16.60
CA SER A 8 2.83 12.47 -15.18
C SER A 8 3.10 13.68 -14.29
N ARG A 9 4.10 14.50 -14.62
CA ARG A 9 4.38 15.76 -13.92
C ARG A 9 3.20 16.73 -14.04
N ASP A 10 2.70 16.95 -15.25
CA ASP A 10 1.57 17.85 -15.50
C ASP A 10 0.31 17.38 -14.73
N MET A 11 0.08 16.05 -14.66
CA MET A 11 -1.03 15.47 -13.90
C MET A 11 -0.87 15.68 -12.39
N VAL A 12 0.31 15.41 -11.83
CA VAL A 12 0.59 15.60 -10.40
C VAL A 12 0.47 17.08 -10.02
N GLU A 13 1.05 17.98 -10.81
CA GLU A 13 0.94 19.41 -10.58
C GLU A 13 -0.53 19.89 -10.60
N ARG A 14 -1.31 19.44 -11.59
CA ARG A 14 -2.73 19.76 -11.67
C ARG A 14 -3.52 19.20 -10.48
N ALA A 15 -3.22 17.98 -10.05
CA ALA A 15 -3.86 17.35 -8.90
C ALA A 15 -3.60 18.15 -7.62
N ILE A 16 -2.34 18.51 -7.35
CA ILE A 16 -1.95 19.31 -6.19
C ILE A 16 -2.61 20.69 -6.21
N LYS A 17 -2.60 21.38 -7.36
CA LYS A 17 -3.30 22.65 -7.53
C LYS A 17 -4.82 22.54 -7.31
N GLY A 18 -5.38 21.37 -7.58
CA GLY A 18 -6.78 21.04 -7.33
C GLY A 18 -7.10 20.60 -5.89
N GLY A 19 -6.11 20.60 -4.99
CA GLY A 19 -6.28 20.23 -3.59
C GLY A 19 -6.05 18.75 -3.27
N VAL A 20 -5.59 17.94 -4.24
CA VAL A 20 -5.23 16.55 -3.98
C VAL A 20 -3.91 16.50 -3.21
N ASN A 21 -3.91 15.83 -2.06
CA ASN A 21 -2.75 15.70 -1.21
C ASN A 21 -2.42 14.24 -0.82
N TYR A 22 -3.14 13.25 -1.35
CA TYR A 22 -2.89 11.84 -1.10
C TYR A 22 -2.46 11.15 -2.40
N PHE A 23 -1.28 10.52 -2.38
CA PHE A 23 -0.68 9.84 -3.52
C PHE A 23 -0.43 8.38 -3.19
N ASP A 24 -1.05 7.50 -3.96
CA ASP A 24 -0.96 6.06 -3.80
C ASP A 24 -0.10 5.43 -4.88
N THR A 25 0.83 4.59 -4.48
CA THR A 25 1.67 3.81 -5.38
C THR A 25 1.85 2.38 -4.85
N ALA A 26 2.57 1.56 -5.57
CA ALA A 26 3.03 0.26 -5.12
C ALA A 26 4.23 -0.22 -5.94
N ARG A 27 5.06 -1.05 -5.33
CA ARG A 27 6.25 -1.62 -5.94
C ARG A 27 6.02 -2.26 -7.33
N PRO A 28 4.97 -3.08 -7.57
CA PRO A 28 4.78 -3.72 -8.88
C PRO A 28 4.20 -2.78 -9.95
N TYR A 29 3.73 -1.60 -9.59
CA TYR A 29 3.07 -0.72 -10.54
C TYR A 29 4.03 -0.25 -11.63
N HIS A 30 3.56 -0.28 -12.89
CA HIS A 30 4.35 0.08 -14.07
C HIS A 30 5.70 -0.67 -14.13
N ASN A 31 5.70 -1.96 -13.83
CA ASN A 31 6.91 -2.80 -13.82
C ASN A 31 8.01 -2.25 -12.87
N GLY A 32 7.62 -1.78 -11.69
CA GLY A 32 8.53 -1.25 -10.68
C GLY A 32 8.97 0.21 -10.91
N GLN A 33 8.39 0.91 -11.90
CA GLN A 33 8.75 2.29 -12.20
C GLN A 33 7.91 3.32 -11.43
N SER A 34 6.78 2.91 -10.84
CA SER A 34 5.85 3.86 -10.21
C SER A 34 6.47 4.56 -9.00
N GLU A 35 7.07 3.82 -8.08
CA GLU A 35 7.72 4.39 -6.88
C GLU A 35 8.83 5.39 -7.23
N PRO A 36 9.82 5.08 -8.08
CA PRO A 36 10.84 6.05 -8.46
C PRO A 36 10.28 7.30 -9.15
N VAL A 37 9.27 7.14 -10.00
CA VAL A 37 8.67 8.26 -10.71
C VAL A 37 7.92 9.18 -9.76
N ILE A 38 7.02 8.63 -8.93
CA ILE A 38 6.26 9.46 -8.00
C ILE A 38 7.17 10.15 -6.99
N GLY A 39 8.22 9.48 -6.50
CA GLY A 39 9.22 10.07 -5.63
C GLY A 39 9.89 11.31 -6.26
N ARG A 40 10.35 11.20 -7.52
CA ARG A 40 10.93 12.35 -8.25
C ARG A 40 9.92 13.47 -8.49
N LEU A 41 8.67 13.15 -8.79
CA LEU A 41 7.65 14.16 -9.02
C LEU A 41 7.28 14.91 -7.75
N LEU A 42 7.13 14.20 -6.64
CA LEU A 42 6.77 14.79 -5.35
C LEU A 42 7.94 15.49 -4.65
N SER A 43 9.20 15.20 -5.00
CA SER A 43 10.37 15.90 -4.43
C SER A 43 10.40 17.42 -4.70
N ALA A 44 9.59 17.90 -5.64
CA ALA A 44 9.42 19.33 -5.91
C ALA A 44 8.52 20.05 -4.88
N TYR A 45 7.89 19.32 -3.95
CA TYR A 45 6.94 19.83 -2.98
C TYR A 45 7.43 19.55 -1.55
N PRO A 46 7.07 20.39 -0.56
CA PRO A 46 7.39 20.12 0.84
C PRO A 46 6.84 18.76 1.28
N ARG A 47 7.64 17.96 1.97
CA ARG A 47 7.26 16.59 2.37
C ARG A 47 6.01 16.53 3.23
N ASP A 48 5.76 17.53 4.04
CA ASP A 48 4.60 17.68 4.91
C ASP A 48 3.33 18.22 4.21
N SER A 49 3.44 18.56 2.91
CA SER A 49 2.31 19.03 2.12
C SER A 49 1.49 17.93 1.47
N TYR A 50 1.95 16.67 1.55
CA TYR A 50 1.26 15.53 0.95
C TYR A 50 1.43 14.26 1.79
N TYR A 51 0.49 13.34 1.60
CA TYR A 51 0.55 11.97 2.11
C TYR A 51 0.99 11.02 1.00
N LEU A 52 1.94 10.15 1.32
CA LEU A 52 2.45 9.12 0.39
C LEU A 52 2.12 7.73 0.92
N ALA A 53 1.43 6.96 0.11
CA ALA A 53 1.11 5.56 0.35
C ALA A 53 1.88 4.64 -0.58
N THR A 54 2.44 3.56 -0.04
CA THR A 54 2.93 2.42 -0.83
C THR A 54 2.61 1.09 -0.15
N LYS A 55 2.93 -0.02 -0.82
CA LYS A 55 2.46 -1.33 -0.41
C LYS A 55 3.56 -2.38 -0.46
N TYR A 56 3.63 -3.23 0.57
CA TYR A 56 4.50 -4.40 0.60
C TYR A 56 3.95 -5.50 -0.32
N PRO A 57 4.69 -5.95 -1.33
CA PRO A 57 4.17 -6.85 -2.37
C PRO A 57 4.26 -8.33 -2.00
N GLY A 58 3.87 -8.73 -0.79
CA GLY A 58 3.97 -10.11 -0.31
C GLY A 58 3.28 -11.14 -1.21
N HIS A 59 2.23 -10.74 -1.91
CA HIS A 59 1.53 -11.59 -2.88
C HIS A 59 2.33 -11.93 -4.17
N GLN A 60 3.50 -11.31 -4.40
CA GLN A 60 4.28 -11.44 -5.64
C GLN A 60 5.74 -11.84 -5.41
N LEU A 61 6.19 -12.06 -4.18
CA LEU A 61 7.61 -12.28 -3.87
C LEU A 61 8.00 -13.75 -3.70
N SER A 62 7.14 -14.69 -4.04
CA SER A 62 7.34 -16.14 -3.81
C SER A 62 8.66 -16.69 -4.34
N SER A 63 9.19 -16.18 -5.44
CA SER A 63 10.45 -16.63 -6.05
C SER A 63 11.71 -16.02 -5.42
N THR A 64 11.59 -14.92 -4.70
CA THR A 64 12.74 -14.15 -4.16
C THR A 64 12.80 -14.16 -2.64
N GLY A 65 11.82 -14.78 -1.99
CA GLY A 65 11.65 -14.77 -0.54
C GLY A 65 11.05 -13.46 -0.01
N TYR A 66 10.53 -13.52 1.21
CA TYR A 66 9.81 -12.42 1.85
C TYR A 66 10.72 -11.76 2.88
N TYR A 67 11.50 -10.78 2.44
CA TYR A 67 12.42 -10.01 3.28
C TYR A 67 11.88 -8.60 3.50
N PRO A 68 10.99 -8.37 4.49
CA PRO A 68 10.32 -7.10 4.67
C PRO A 68 11.29 -5.94 4.84
N ALA A 69 12.35 -6.11 5.62
CA ALA A 69 13.37 -5.07 5.81
C ALA A 69 14.02 -4.63 4.49
N LYS A 70 14.46 -5.59 3.68
CA LYS A 70 15.09 -5.29 2.39
C LYS A 70 14.14 -4.56 1.44
N VAL A 71 12.89 -5.01 1.38
CA VAL A 71 11.89 -4.41 0.50
C VAL A 71 11.57 -3.00 0.95
N PHE A 72 11.33 -2.80 2.24
CA PHE A 72 11.00 -1.50 2.81
C PHE A 72 12.09 -0.45 2.57
N GLU A 73 13.37 -0.78 2.83
CA GLU A 73 14.49 0.11 2.56
C GLU A 73 14.61 0.47 1.06
N GLN A 74 14.37 -0.50 0.18
CA GLN A 74 14.36 -0.24 -1.26
C GLN A 74 13.23 0.71 -1.67
N GLN A 75 12.05 0.60 -1.06
CA GLN A 75 10.90 1.47 -1.32
C GLN A 75 11.14 2.90 -0.82
N LEU A 76 11.68 3.07 0.39
CA LEU A 76 12.08 4.39 0.90
C LEU A 76 13.08 5.07 -0.04
N LYS A 77 14.10 4.31 -0.46
CA LYS A 77 15.09 4.81 -1.41
C LYS A 77 14.47 5.14 -2.78
N ALA A 78 13.59 4.30 -3.30
CA ALA A 78 12.94 4.50 -4.59
C ALA A 78 12.06 5.75 -4.59
N CYS A 79 11.31 5.96 -3.52
CA CYS A 79 10.47 7.15 -3.35
C CYS A 79 11.25 8.40 -2.89
N GLY A 80 12.50 8.25 -2.44
CA GLY A 80 13.33 9.36 -1.95
C GLY A 80 12.79 9.97 -0.64
N VAL A 81 12.23 9.14 0.25
CA VAL A 81 11.62 9.57 1.51
C VAL A 81 12.18 8.79 2.71
N GLU A 82 12.06 9.36 3.90
CA GLU A 82 12.48 8.72 5.15
C GLU A 82 11.34 7.96 5.85
N TYR A 83 10.09 8.25 5.49
CA TYR A 83 8.90 7.61 6.03
C TYR A 83 7.76 7.58 5.00
N PHE A 84 6.84 6.65 5.18
CA PHE A 84 5.54 6.64 4.50
C PHE A 84 4.44 7.06 5.46
N ASP A 85 3.49 7.86 4.95
CA ASP A 85 2.30 8.21 5.73
C ASP A 85 1.38 7.01 5.88
N PHE A 86 1.18 6.28 4.78
CA PHE A 86 0.37 5.07 4.74
C PHE A 86 1.17 3.92 4.15
N TYR A 87 1.20 2.81 4.84
CA TYR A 87 1.86 1.61 4.37
C TYR A 87 0.93 0.41 4.45
N LEU A 88 0.81 -0.34 3.35
CA LEU A 88 -0.19 -1.39 3.24
C LEU A 88 0.47 -2.75 2.99
N LEU A 89 -0.10 -3.81 3.57
CA LEU A 89 0.08 -5.16 3.08
C LEU A 89 -0.70 -5.27 1.76
N HIS A 90 0.00 -5.50 0.64
CA HIS A 90 -0.59 -5.41 -0.69
C HIS A 90 -1.38 -6.66 -1.04
N ASN A 91 -2.66 -6.48 -1.30
CA ASN A 91 -3.56 -7.54 -1.76
C ASN A 91 -3.53 -8.79 -0.87
N VAL A 92 -3.97 -8.62 0.37
CA VAL A 92 -4.25 -9.75 1.26
C VAL A 92 -5.49 -10.47 0.72
N TYR A 93 -5.31 -11.71 0.27
CA TYR A 93 -6.35 -12.53 -0.33
C TYR A 93 -6.05 -14.02 -0.12
N GLU A 94 -6.87 -14.92 -0.64
CA GLU A 94 -6.83 -16.36 -0.40
C GLU A 94 -5.44 -16.99 -0.57
N ASN A 95 -4.68 -16.52 -1.58
CA ASN A 95 -3.37 -17.10 -1.91
C ASN A 95 -2.19 -16.37 -1.24
N SER A 96 -2.40 -15.23 -0.61
CA SER A 96 -1.32 -14.44 0.00
C SER A 96 -1.43 -14.32 1.52
N MET A 97 -2.60 -14.56 2.09
CA MET A 97 -2.85 -14.40 3.51
C MET A 97 -1.87 -15.23 4.36
N ASP A 98 -1.68 -16.51 4.01
CA ASP A 98 -0.77 -17.38 4.75
C ASP A 98 0.68 -16.90 4.74
N VAL A 99 1.11 -16.22 3.67
CA VAL A 99 2.44 -15.60 3.61
C VAL A 99 2.56 -14.44 4.60
N TYR A 100 1.55 -13.59 4.67
CA TYR A 100 1.54 -12.46 5.60
C TYR A 100 1.50 -12.90 7.06
N LEU A 101 0.83 -14.02 7.34
CA LEU A 101 0.67 -14.58 8.68
C LEU A 101 1.78 -15.54 9.09
N ASP A 102 2.66 -15.98 8.17
CA ASP A 102 3.73 -16.93 8.45
C ASP A 102 4.82 -16.29 9.35
N PRO A 103 4.98 -16.76 10.60
CA PRO A 103 5.96 -16.21 11.53
C PRO A 103 7.40 -16.34 11.04
N LYS A 104 7.68 -17.26 10.12
CA LYS A 104 8.99 -17.42 9.49
C LYS A 104 9.45 -16.13 8.79
N TRP A 105 8.52 -15.38 8.24
CA TRP A 105 8.83 -14.15 7.51
C TRP A 105 8.74 -12.91 8.38
N GLY A 106 8.00 -12.95 9.50
CA GLY A 106 7.85 -11.86 10.45
C GLY A 106 7.39 -10.54 9.83
N ILE A 107 6.53 -10.62 8.80
CA ILE A 107 6.15 -9.45 7.99
C ILE A 107 5.39 -8.43 8.84
N ILE A 108 4.37 -8.88 9.54
CA ILE A 108 3.51 -8.00 10.34
C ILE A 108 4.31 -7.39 11.48
N ASP A 109 5.06 -8.20 12.23
CA ASP A 109 5.89 -7.72 13.34
C ASP A 109 6.92 -6.68 12.89
N TYR A 110 7.52 -6.90 11.72
CA TYR A 110 8.47 -5.94 11.15
C TYR A 110 7.79 -4.59 10.89
N PHE A 111 6.62 -4.57 10.26
CA PHE A 111 5.94 -3.30 9.94
C PHE A 111 5.34 -2.62 11.18
N LYS A 112 4.90 -3.37 12.17
CA LYS A 112 4.54 -2.83 13.49
C LYS A 112 5.71 -2.09 14.12
N GLU A 113 6.91 -2.67 14.05
CA GLU A 113 8.12 -2.03 14.55
C GLU A 113 8.47 -0.76 13.74
N GLN A 114 8.35 -0.79 12.39
CA GLN A 114 8.58 0.42 11.59
C GLN A 114 7.56 1.52 11.92
N LYS A 115 6.33 1.17 12.25
CA LYS A 115 5.33 2.12 12.76
C LYS A 115 5.75 2.68 14.12
N ARG A 116 6.16 1.85 15.06
CA ARG A 116 6.67 2.29 16.38
C ARG A 116 7.85 3.24 16.25
N LEU A 117 8.74 3.03 15.27
CA LEU A 117 9.89 3.88 14.96
C LEU A 117 9.51 5.17 14.19
N GLY A 118 8.24 5.35 13.82
CA GLY A 118 7.76 6.52 13.10
C GLY A 118 8.09 6.54 11.60
N ARG A 119 8.61 5.44 11.06
CA ARG A 119 8.89 5.29 9.63
C ARG A 119 7.67 4.90 8.81
N ILE A 120 6.63 4.44 9.47
CA ILE A 120 5.26 4.28 8.97
C ILE A 120 4.36 5.07 9.91
N LYS A 121 3.50 5.94 9.38
CA LYS A 121 2.54 6.68 10.21
C LYS A 121 1.27 5.86 10.45
N HIS A 122 0.72 5.29 9.39
CA HIS A 122 -0.48 4.45 9.43
C HIS A 122 -0.21 3.12 8.72
N LEU A 123 -0.43 2.00 9.42
CA LEU A 123 -0.29 0.65 8.89
C LEU A 123 -1.67 0.08 8.57
N GLY A 124 -1.82 -0.50 7.39
CA GLY A 124 -3.06 -1.11 6.95
C GLY A 124 -2.84 -2.19 5.88
N PHE A 125 -3.88 -2.56 5.20
CA PHE A 125 -3.80 -3.53 4.12
C PHE A 125 -4.73 -3.16 2.96
N SER A 126 -4.48 -3.76 1.80
CA SER A 126 -5.42 -3.72 0.68
C SER A 126 -5.89 -5.13 0.35
N THR A 127 -7.11 -5.26 -0.14
CA THR A 127 -7.69 -6.58 -0.40
C THR A 127 -8.63 -6.60 -1.60
N HIS A 128 -8.58 -7.71 -2.34
CA HIS A 128 -9.58 -8.19 -3.28
C HIS A 128 -10.18 -9.54 -2.84
N ALA A 129 -9.92 -9.95 -1.59
CA ALA A 129 -10.37 -11.21 -1.02
C ALA A 129 -11.90 -11.32 -0.98
N ARG A 130 -12.39 -12.55 -0.78
CA ARG A 130 -13.76 -12.81 -0.35
C ARG A 130 -13.96 -12.35 1.09
N LEU A 131 -15.20 -12.15 1.48
CA LEU A 131 -15.55 -11.71 2.84
C LEU A 131 -14.97 -12.62 3.92
N GLU A 132 -15.11 -13.93 3.77
CA GLU A 132 -14.60 -14.92 4.73
C GLU A 132 -13.09 -14.82 4.96
N THR A 133 -12.32 -14.59 3.89
CA THR A 133 -10.86 -14.41 4.00
C THR A 133 -10.51 -13.09 4.67
N MET A 134 -11.26 -12.05 4.36
CA MET A 134 -11.08 -10.74 4.98
C MET A 134 -11.41 -10.76 6.46
N GLU A 135 -12.55 -11.37 6.84
CA GLU A 135 -12.97 -11.57 8.22
C GLU A 135 -11.88 -12.33 9.00
N ARG A 136 -11.44 -13.49 8.48
CA ARG A 136 -10.35 -14.26 9.10
C ARG A 136 -9.06 -13.46 9.29
N PHE A 137 -8.70 -12.60 8.33
CA PHE A 137 -7.51 -11.75 8.46
C PHE A 137 -7.70 -10.70 9.56
N LEU A 138 -8.88 -10.09 9.63
CA LEU A 138 -9.22 -9.11 10.64
C LEU A 138 -9.28 -9.72 12.04
N ASP A 139 -9.80 -10.92 12.19
CA ASP A 139 -9.81 -11.66 13.47
C ASP A 139 -8.40 -11.90 14.02
N ILE A 140 -7.40 -12.08 13.13
CA ILE A 140 -6.01 -12.35 13.52
C ILE A 140 -5.18 -11.08 13.72
N CYS A 141 -5.38 -10.09 12.85
CA CYS A 141 -4.50 -8.91 12.74
C CYS A 141 -5.25 -7.58 12.78
N GLY A 142 -6.57 -7.57 12.93
CA GLY A 142 -7.37 -6.35 12.87
C GLY A 142 -6.89 -5.26 13.83
N ASP A 143 -6.52 -5.63 15.03
CA ASP A 143 -6.01 -4.71 16.07
C ASP A 143 -4.69 -4.02 15.67
N ASP A 144 -3.94 -4.60 14.74
CA ASP A 144 -2.68 -4.06 14.23
C ASP A 144 -2.87 -3.15 13.01
N MET A 145 -4.08 -3.17 12.40
CA MET A 145 -4.40 -2.45 11.16
C MET A 145 -5.30 -1.25 11.45
N GLU A 146 -4.92 -0.09 10.94
CA GLU A 146 -5.67 1.16 11.16
C GLU A 146 -6.66 1.43 10.02
N PHE A 147 -6.46 0.82 8.87
CA PHE A 147 -7.32 1.02 7.71
C PHE A 147 -7.23 -0.15 6.72
N CYS A 148 -8.26 -0.27 5.90
CA CYS A 148 -8.29 -1.20 4.78
C CYS A 148 -8.62 -0.45 3.48
N GLN A 149 -7.86 -0.72 2.42
CA GLN A 149 -8.14 -0.22 1.08
C GLN A 149 -8.87 -1.29 0.28
N ILE A 150 -10.11 -1.01 -0.08
CA ILE A 150 -10.94 -1.85 -0.95
C ILE A 150 -11.23 -1.13 -2.26
N GLN A 151 -11.57 -1.91 -3.29
CA GLN A 151 -12.09 -1.36 -4.53
C GLN A 151 -13.56 -1.02 -4.34
N LEU A 152 -13.85 0.27 -4.16
CA LEU A 152 -15.18 0.79 -3.87
C LEU A 152 -15.61 1.73 -4.99
N ASN A 153 -16.50 1.27 -5.84
CA ASN A 153 -17.13 2.05 -6.89
C ASN A 153 -18.54 1.46 -7.21
N TYR A 154 -19.34 2.18 -7.97
CA TYR A 154 -20.72 1.76 -8.26
C TYR A 154 -20.82 0.47 -9.09
N LEU A 155 -19.79 0.11 -9.87
CA LEU A 155 -19.75 -1.15 -10.61
C LEU A 155 -19.45 -2.33 -9.68
N ASP A 156 -18.46 -2.19 -8.81
CA ASP A 156 -18.04 -3.25 -7.89
C ASP A 156 -18.90 -3.34 -6.64
N TRP A 157 -19.86 -2.43 -6.47
CA TRP A 157 -20.76 -2.39 -5.32
C TRP A 157 -21.43 -3.73 -5.04
N THR A 158 -21.85 -4.42 -6.11
CA THR A 158 -22.43 -5.78 -6.04
C THR A 158 -21.51 -6.85 -6.62
N LEU A 159 -20.71 -6.53 -7.64
CA LEU A 159 -19.91 -7.51 -8.38
C LEU A 159 -18.78 -8.12 -7.56
N GLN A 160 -18.16 -7.34 -6.70
CA GLN A 160 -17.05 -7.77 -5.82
C GLN A 160 -17.39 -7.64 -4.33
N ASP A 161 -18.67 -7.69 -4.00
CA ASP A 161 -19.17 -7.55 -2.62
C ASP A 161 -18.64 -6.30 -1.90
N ALA A 162 -18.40 -5.20 -2.64
CA ALA A 162 -17.82 -4.00 -2.07
C ALA A 162 -18.68 -3.41 -0.96
N LYS A 163 -20.00 -3.46 -1.11
CA LYS A 163 -20.93 -3.05 -0.03
C LYS A 163 -20.73 -3.87 1.23
N ALA A 164 -20.69 -5.21 1.11
CA ALA A 164 -20.54 -6.08 2.28
C ALA A 164 -19.17 -5.92 2.94
N LYS A 165 -18.10 -5.67 2.15
CA LYS A 165 -16.78 -5.31 2.69
C LYS A 165 -16.79 -3.98 3.42
N TYR A 166 -17.49 -2.98 2.87
CA TYR A 166 -17.69 -1.70 3.53
C TYR A 166 -18.43 -1.87 4.87
N ASP A 167 -19.54 -2.60 4.86
CA ASP A 167 -20.36 -2.85 6.06
C ASP A 167 -19.58 -3.62 7.14
N MET A 168 -18.62 -4.48 6.75
CA MET A 168 -17.73 -5.20 7.69
C MET A 168 -16.68 -4.29 8.34
N LEU A 169 -16.24 -3.23 7.64
CA LEU A 169 -15.17 -2.32 8.07
C LEU A 169 -15.69 -1.12 8.87
N THR A 170 -16.99 -0.85 8.89
CA THR A 170 -17.62 0.31 9.54
C THR A 170 -18.60 -0.07 10.62
#